data_22eeaf71dc6ad4c83ed0a923d199de90
#
_entry.id   22eeaf71dc6ad4c83ed0a923d199de90
#
_cell.length_a   1.000
_cell.length_b   1.000
_cell.length_c   1.000
_cell.angle_alpha   90.00
_cell.angle_beta   90.00
_cell.angle_gamma   90.00
#
_symmetry.space_group_name_H-M   'P 1'
#
loop_
_entity.id
_entity.type
_entity.pdbx_description
1 polymer ?
#
loop_
_entity_poly.entity_id
_entity_poly.type
_entity_poly.pdbx_seq_one_letter_code
_entity_poly.pdbx_strand_id
1 'polypeptide(L)'
;MANFESSVKVIPYSQERVYNKLSDLSNLEAVKDRLPKDKVQDLSFDSDTLSFSVSPIGKLTLQIVERDPCKCIKLATTNSPLPFNMWIQLVETAEEECKVKVTIGMDLNPFMKAMVQKPLQEGLEKMVDMLAVIEY
;
A
#
# COMPACT_ATOMS: atom_id res chain seq x y z
N MET A 1 -1.86 -15.48 -12.10
CA MET A 1 -1.98 -14.24 -11.32
C MET A 1 -0.71 -13.41 -11.48
N ALA A 2 -0.86 -12.14 -11.77
CA ALA A 2 0.29 -11.23 -11.87
C ALA A 2 0.56 -10.60 -10.51
N ASN A 3 1.83 -10.58 -10.10
CA ASN A 3 2.27 -9.94 -8.87
C ASN A 3 3.16 -8.75 -9.18
N PHE A 4 2.90 -7.65 -8.48
CA PHE A 4 3.70 -6.44 -8.58
C PHE A 4 4.25 -6.15 -7.19
N GLU A 5 5.57 -5.97 -7.09
CA GLU A 5 6.23 -5.76 -5.81
C GLU A 5 6.99 -4.43 -5.81
N SER A 6 6.89 -3.70 -4.70
CA SER A 6 7.71 -2.50 -4.50
C SER A 6 9.14 -2.88 -4.14
N SER A 7 10.02 -1.89 -4.17
CA SER A 7 11.33 -2.02 -3.55
C SER A 7 11.18 -2.21 -2.04
N VAL A 8 12.16 -2.85 -1.42
CA VAL A 8 12.22 -2.98 0.03
C VAL A 8 12.84 -1.70 0.61
N LYS A 9 12.17 -1.09 1.59
CA LYS A 9 12.65 0.13 2.24
C LYS A 9 12.87 -0.11 3.72
N VAL A 10 13.89 0.54 4.27
CA VAL A 10 14.20 0.47 5.70
C VAL A 10 13.44 1.57 6.41
N ILE A 11 12.81 1.21 7.54
CA ILE A 11 12.11 2.15 8.41
C ILE A 11 12.84 2.17 9.76
N PRO A 12 13.28 3.37 10.24
CA PRO A 12 14.04 3.46 11.50
C PRO A 12 13.15 3.43 12.73
N TYR A 13 12.22 2.47 12.78
CA TYR A 13 11.33 2.24 13.90
C TYR A 13 11.08 0.74 14.02
N SER A 14 10.70 0.28 15.23
CA SER A 14 10.45 -1.13 15.45
C SER A 14 9.29 -1.65 14.58
N GLN A 15 9.34 -2.93 14.27
CA GLN A 15 8.30 -3.61 13.52
C GLN A 15 6.92 -3.45 14.18
N GLU A 16 6.87 -3.55 15.49
CA GLU A 16 5.64 -3.40 16.27
C GLU A 16 5.05 -1.99 16.13
N ARG A 17 5.88 -0.96 16.24
CA ARG A 17 5.43 0.43 16.08
C ARG A 17 4.87 0.69 14.71
N VAL A 18 5.55 0.22 13.68
CA VAL A 18 5.11 0.38 12.29
C VAL A 18 3.78 -0.35 12.07
N TYR A 19 3.70 -1.59 12.54
CA TYR A 19 2.47 -2.36 12.41
C TYR A 19 1.29 -1.68 13.11
N ASN A 20 1.48 -1.23 14.34
CA ASN A 20 0.41 -0.60 15.11
C ASN A 20 -0.13 0.65 14.41
N LYS A 21 0.74 1.41 13.78
CA LYS A 21 0.31 2.60 13.04
C LYS A 21 -0.40 2.26 11.74
N LEU A 22 0.13 1.32 10.98
CA LEU A 22 -0.42 0.95 9.67
C LEU A 22 -1.67 0.07 9.77
N SER A 23 -1.87 -0.61 10.88
CA SER A 23 -3.06 -1.45 11.07
C SER A 23 -4.33 -0.63 11.28
N ASP A 24 -4.19 0.67 11.52
CA ASP A 24 -5.30 1.63 11.52
C ASP A 24 -4.98 2.69 10.45
N LEU A 25 -5.63 2.57 9.31
CA LEU A 25 -5.35 3.43 8.16
C LEU A 25 -5.68 4.91 8.39
N SER A 26 -6.52 5.22 9.38
CA SER A 26 -6.81 6.61 9.72
C SER A 26 -5.55 7.38 10.15
N ASN A 27 -4.53 6.69 10.64
CA ASN A 27 -3.26 7.31 10.98
C ASN A 27 -2.52 7.87 9.76
N LEU A 28 -2.87 7.43 8.56
CA LEU A 28 -2.25 7.91 7.33
C LEU A 28 -2.86 9.22 6.84
N GLU A 29 -3.98 9.64 7.40
CA GLU A 29 -4.62 10.90 7.04
C GLU A 29 -3.69 12.09 7.24
N ALA A 30 -2.86 12.03 8.28
CA ALA A 30 -1.92 13.11 8.59
C ALA A 30 -0.81 13.28 7.55
N VAL A 31 -0.54 12.26 6.74
CA VAL A 31 0.55 12.29 5.76
C VAL A 31 0.06 12.33 4.32
N LYS A 32 -1.25 12.38 4.09
CA LYS A 32 -1.78 12.37 2.73
C LYS A 32 -1.34 13.56 1.90
N ASP A 33 -1.04 14.69 2.53
CA ASP A 33 -0.58 15.89 1.83
C ASP A 33 0.84 15.75 1.30
N ARG A 34 1.58 14.73 1.76
CA ARG A 34 2.93 14.44 1.27
C ARG A 34 2.94 13.60 0.00
N LEU A 35 1.78 13.08 -0.40
CA LEU A 35 1.65 12.27 -1.61
C LEU A 35 1.59 13.14 -2.86
N PRO A 36 2.11 12.63 -4.00
CA PRO A 36 2.01 13.35 -5.28
C PRO A 36 0.55 13.45 -5.71
N LYS A 37 0.00 14.65 -5.72
CA LYS A 37 -1.41 14.88 -6.04
C LYS A 37 -1.73 14.70 -7.53
N ASP A 38 -0.73 14.75 -8.38
CA ASP A 38 -0.88 14.55 -9.81
C ASP A 38 -1.08 13.08 -10.20
N LYS A 39 -0.66 12.15 -9.34
CA LYS A 39 -0.76 10.71 -9.61
C LYS A 39 -1.84 10.02 -8.80
N VAL A 40 -2.08 10.48 -7.58
CA VAL A 40 -3.09 9.92 -6.68
C VAL A 40 -4.05 11.03 -6.29
N GLN A 41 -5.32 10.87 -6.63
CA GLN A 41 -6.36 11.86 -6.38
C GLN A 41 -7.44 11.29 -5.47
N ASP A 42 -8.21 12.18 -4.84
CA ASP A 42 -9.36 11.82 -4.00
C ASP A 42 -8.99 10.83 -2.89
N LEU A 43 -7.79 10.98 -2.33
CA LEU A 43 -7.30 10.09 -1.29
C LEU A 43 -8.05 10.30 0.01
N SER A 44 -8.59 9.21 0.58
CA SER A 44 -9.27 9.24 1.87
C SER A 44 -8.97 7.97 2.65
N PHE A 45 -8.96 8.09 3.97
CA PHE A 45 -8.67 6.98 4.88
C PHE A 45 -9.71 6.88 5.98
N ASP A 46 -10.11 5.65 6.29
CA ASP A 46 -10.80 5.27 7.51
C ASP A 46 -9.89 4.32 8.29
N SER A 47 -10.35 3.84 9.44
CA SER A 47 -9.56 2.88 10.22
C SER A 47 -9.25 1.60 9.44
N ASP A 48 -10.18 1.15 8.61
CA ASP A 48 -10.06 -0.12 7.87
C ASP A 48 -10.05 0.03 6.36
N THR A 49 -10.29 1.24 5.83
CA THR A 49 -10.43 1.44 4.38
C THR A 49 -9.55 2.56 3.86
N LEU A 50 -9.19 2.43 2.61
CA LEU A 50 -8.39 3.39 1.86
C LEU A 50 -9.01 3.55 0.48
N SER A 51 -9.31 4.79 0.08
CA SER A 51 -9.84 5.08 -1.26
C SER A 51 -8.98 6.10 -1.96
N PHE A 52 -8.77 5.90 -3.26
CA PHE A 52 -8.02 6.84 -4.08
C PHE A 52 -8.36 6.63 -5.57
N SER A 53 -8.00 7.59 -6.38
CA SER A 53 -8.17 7.50 -7.85
C SER A 53 -6.81 7.51 -8.51
N VAL A 54 -6.60 6.59 -9.44
CA VAL A 54 -5.37 6.45 -10.22
C VAL A 54 -5.72 6.36 -11.70
N SER A 55 -5.20 7.28 -12.51
CA SER A 55 -5.39 7.23 -13.96
C SER A 55 -4.41 6.19 -14.56
N PRO A 56 -4.82 5.36 -15.51
CA PRO A 56 -6.13 5.27 -16.15
C PRO A 56 -7.13 4.33 -15.48
N ILE A 57 -6.79 3.77 -14.33
CA ILE A 57 -7.57 2.70 -13.68
C ILE A 57 -8.91 3.21 -13.12
N GLY A 58 -8.91 4.41 -12.54
CA GLY A 58 -10.09 4.99 -11.92
C GLY A 58 -10.06 4.91 -10.40
N LYS A 59 -11.22 4.97 -9.76
CA LYS A 59 -11.32 4.95 -8.31
C LYS A 59 -11.15 3.53 -7.76
N LEU A 60 -10.28 3.41 -6.77
CA LEU A 60 -10.02 2.14 -6.08
C LEU A 60 -10.33 2.30 -4.59
N THR A 61 -10.99 1.31 -4.02
CA THR A 61 -11.25 1.24 -2.58
C THR A 61 -10.70 -0.08 -2.06
N LEU A 62 -9.85 0.01 -1.05
CA LEU A 62 -9.23 -1.14 -0.41
C LEU A 62 -9.67 -1.21 1.03
N GLN A 63 -9.92 -2.42 1.52
CA GLN A 63 -10.29 -2.67 2.91
C GLN A 63 -9.32 -3.68 3.52
N ILE A 64 -8.92 -3.45 4.77
CA ILE A 64 -8.13 -4.42 5.50
C ILE A 64 -9.00 -5.64 5.78
N VAL A 65 -8.60 -6.80 5.29
CA VAL A 65 -9.32 -8.05 5.45
C VAL A 65 -8.60 -9.03 6.37
N GLU A 66 -7.31 -8.84 6.58
CA GLU A 66 -6.53 -9.70 7.46
C GLU A 66 -5.39 -8.91 8.07
N ARG A 67 -5.16 -9.14 9.36
CA ARG A 67 -4.05 -8.57 10.10
C ARG A 67 -3.24 -9.69 10.72
N ASP A 68 -1.96 -9.81 10.34
CA ASP A 68 -1.02 -10.73 10.96
C ASP A 68 -0.09 -9.86 11.83
N PRO A 69 -0.26 -9.85 13.14
CA PRO A 69 0.43 -8.90 14.01
C PRO A 69 1.93 -8.84 13.79
N CYS A 70 2.41 -7.61 13.60
CA CYS A 70 3.82 -7.25 13.38
C CYS A 70 4.43 -7.77 12.07
N LYS A 71 3.70 -8.51 11.24
CA LYS A 71 4.25 -9.13 10.03
C LYS A 71 3.63 -8.63 8.74
N CYS A 72 2.31 -8.58 8.69
CA CYS A 72 1.62 -8.32 7.43
C CYS A 72 0.23 -7.73 7.66
N ILE A 73 -0.16 -6.85 6.74
CA ILE A 73 -1.52 -6.34 6.67
C ILE A 73 -2.00 -6.63 5.26
N LYS A 74 -3.10 -7.40 5.14
CA LYS A 74 -3.67 -7.73 3.85
C LYS A 74 -4.89 -6.87 3.59
N LEU A 75 -4.93 -6.25 2.41
CA LEU A 75 -6.06 -5.46 1.94
C LEU A 75 -6.62 -6.09 0.67
N ALA A 76 -7.92 -5.90 0.46
CA ALA A 76 -8.60 -6.35 -0.75
C ALA A 76 -9.48 -5.23 -1.28
N THR A 77 -9.65 -5.17 -2.59
CA THR A 77 -10.57 -4.22 -3.19
C THR A 77 -12.01 -4.59 -2.85
N THR A 78 -12.82 -3.58 -2.53
CA THR A 78 -14.25 -3.79 -2.23
C THR A 78 -15.15 -3.37 -3.38
N ASN A 79 -14.76 -2.35 -4.13
CA ASN A 79 -15.53 -1.84 -5.25
C ASN A 79 -14.55 -1.22 -6.25
N SER A 80 -14.07 -2.02 -7.18
CA SER A 80 -13.02 -1.62 -8.10
C SER A 80 -13.25 -2.21 -9.48
N PRO A 81 -12.92 -1.45 -10.55
CA PRO A 81 -12.95 -2.00 -11.91
C PRO A 81 -11.92 -3.11 -12.11
N LEU A 82 -10.86 -3.14 -11.30
CA LEU A 82 -9.84 -4.19 -11.33
C LEU A 82 -9.66 -4.75 -9.92
N PRO A 83 -10.33 -5.86 -9.59
CA PRO A 83 -10.16 -6.48 -8.27
C PRO A 83 -8.73 -6.97 -8.04
N PHE A 84 -8.16 -6.64 -6.89
CA PHE A 84 -6.83 -7.13 -6.52
C PHE A 84 -6.67 -7.20 -5.01
N ASN A 85 -5.62 -7.87 -4.57
CA ASN A 85 -5.21 -7.92 -3.17
C ASN A 85 -3.89 -7.18 -3.00
N MET A 86 -3.71 -6.55 -1.85
CA MET A 86 -2.48 -5.86 -1.51
C MET A 86 -1.98 -6.36 -0.16
N TRP A 87 -0.67 -6.56 -0.05
CA TRP A 87 -0.03 -6.97 1.19
C TRP A 87 1.02 -5.92 1.56
N ILE A 88 0.94 -5.44 2.79
CA ILE A 88 2.00 -4.62 3.39
C ILE A 88 2.78 -5.54 4.31
N GLN A 89 4.00 -5.87 3.93
CA GLN A 89 4.83 -6.86 4.61
C GLN A 89 5.93 -6.17 5.40
N LEU A 90 6.11 -6.60 6.65
CA LEU A 90 7.10 -6.05 7.56
C LEU A 90 8.05 -7.15 8.01
N VAL A 91 9.36 -6.84 8.03
CA VAL A 91 10.40 -7.76 8.48
C VAL A 91 11.27 -7.04 9.50
N GLU A 92 11.39 -7.61 10.69
CA GLU A 92 12.27 -7.05 11.72
C GLU A 92 13.73 -7.26 11.33
N THR A 93 14.52 -6.18 11.39
CA THR A 93 15.96 -6.23 11.10
C THR A 93 16.78 -5.87 12.32
N ALA A 94 16.21 -5.08 13.23
CA ALA A 94 16.83 -4.70 14.49
C ALA A 94 15.74 -4.26 15.46
N GLU A 95 16.08 -4.00 16.71
CA GLU A 95 15.11 -3.63 17.75
C GLU A 95 14.32 -2.38 17.37
N GLU A 96 14.99 -1.37 16.80
CA GLU A 96 14.37 -0.11 16.37
C GLU A 96 14.44 0.08 14.86
N GLU A 97 14.36 -1.02 14.11
CA GLU A 97 14.45 -0.97 12.65
C GLU A 97 13.67 -2.13 12.04
N CYS A 98 12.99 -1.86 10.92
CA CYS A 98 12.37 -2.91 10.14
C CYS A 98 12.42 -2.55 8.66
N LYS A 99 12.06 -3.52 7.82
CA LYS A 99 11.92 -3.33 6.38
C LYS A 99 10.47 -3.48 5.99
N VAL A 100 10.04 -2.69 5.00
CA VAL A 100 8.68 -2.73 4.48
C VAL A 100 8.72 -3.00 2.97
N LYS A 101 7.78 -3.82 2.52
CA LYS A 101 7.54 -4.08 1.11
C LYS A 101 6.04 -4.16 0.87
N VAL A 102 5.57 -3.62 -0.24
CA VAL A 102 4.17 -3.68 -0.65
C VAL A 102 4.06 -4.56 -1.89
N THR A 103 3.13 -5.51 -1.87
CA THR A 103 2.88 -6.42 -2.98
C THR A 103 1.42 -6.33 -3.41
N ILE A 104 1.16 -6.28 -4.71
CA ILE A 104 -0.19 -6.37 -5.28
C ILE A 104 -0.29 -7.62 -6.12
N GLY A 105 -1.34 -8.42 -5.90
CA GLY A 105 -1.65 -9.59 -6.71
C GLY A 105 -3.00 -9.44 -7.38
N MET A 106 -3.06 -9.61 -8.70
CA MET A 106 -4.30 -9.53 -9.45
C MET A 106 -4.29 -10.45 -10.66
N ASP A 107 -5.48 -10.86 -11.08
CA ASP A 107 -5.64 -11.67 -12.29
C ASP A 107 -5.79 -10.75 -13.49
N LEU A 108 -4.80 -10.79 -14.37
CA LEU A 108 -4.78 -9.98 -15.59
C LEU A 108 -4.42 -10.84 -16.78
N ASN A 109 -5.08 -10.60 -17.92
CA ASN A 109 -4.60 -11.14 -19.17
C ASN A 109 -3.35 -10.36 -19.61
N PRO A 110 -2.55 -10.89 -20.56
CA PRO A 110 -1.31 -10.21 -20.96
C PRO A 110 -1.49 -8.79 -21.47
N PHE A 111 -2.60 -8.52 -22.13
CA PHE A 111 -2.89 -7.20 -22.67
C PHE A 111 -3.11 -6.19 -21.53
N MET A 112 -3.94 -6.54 -20.56
CA MET A 112 -4.20 -5.67 -19.41
C MET A 112 -2.97 -5.51 -18.54
N LYS A 113 -2.19 -6.57 -18.36
CA LYS A 113 -0.94 -6.49 -17.61
C LYS A 113 0.00 -5.45 -18.22
N ALA A 114 0.17 -5.48 -19.54
CA ALA A 114 1.02 -4.51 -20.23
C ALA A 114 0.52 -3.08 -20.05
N MET A 115 -0.81 -2.88 -20.00
CA MET A 115 -1.41 -1.56 -19.88
C MET A 115 -1.25 -0.97 -18.48
N VAL A 116 -1.40 -1.78 -17.43
CA VAL A 116 -1.41 -1.29 -16.04
C VAL A 116 -0.09 -1.48 -15.30
N GLN A 117 0.83 -2.27 -15.85
CA GLN A 117 2.08 -2.63 -15.17
C GLN A 117 2.87 -1.41 -14.72
N LYS A 118 3.09 -0.46 -15.61
CA LYS A 118 3.89 0.72 -15.29
C LYS A 118 3.21 1.64 -14.28
N PRO A 119 1.92 2.02 -14.43
CA PRO A 119 1.25 2.83 -13.42
C PRO A 119 1.20 2.17 -12.05
N LEU A 120 0.97 0.86 -12.00
CA LEU A 120 0.94 0.14 -10.73
C LEU A 120 2.30 0.10 -10.07
N GLN A 121 3.35 -0.17 -10.84
CA GLN A 121 4.71 -0.21 -10.29
C GLN A 121 5.12 1.15 -9.74
N GLU A 122 4.83 2.22 -10.45
CA GLU A 122 5.12 3.58 -9.99
C GLU A 122 4.32 3.91 -8.72
N GLY A 123 3.04 3.51 -8.68
CA GLY A 123 2.21 3.71 -7.50
C GLY A 123 2.73 2.97 -6.28
N LEU A 124 3.19 1.73 -6.46
CA LEU A 124 3.78 0.94 -5.38
C LEU A 124 5.05 1.57 -4.84
N GLU A 125 5.94 2.05 -5.73
CA GLU A 125 7.18 2.70 -5.30
C GLU A 125 6.90 3.98 -4.51
N LYS A 126 5.92 4.77 -4.93
CA LYS A 126 5.54 5.97 -4.21
C LYS A 126 4.89 5.66 -2.87
N MET A 127 4.09 4.61 -2.81
CA MET A 127 3.48 4.17 -1.57
C MET A 127 4.52 3.73 -0.55
N VAL A 128 5.49 2.90 -0.96
CA VAL A 128 6.52 2.44 -0.04
C VAL A 128 7.47 3.57 0.37
N ASP A 129 7.71 4.53 -0.51
CA ASP A 129 8.49 5.72 -0.16
C ASP A 129 7.77 6.55 0.89
N MET A 130 6.45 6.70 0.79
CA MET A 130 5.65 7.36 1.80
C MET A 130 5.72 6.64 3.13
N LEU A 131 5.57 5.32 3.12
CA LEU A 131 5.62 4.53 4.34
C LEU A 131 6.98 4.64 5.04
N ALA A 132 8.05 4.81 4.27
CA ALA A 132 9.40 4.90 4.81
C ALA A 132 9.68 6.25 5.49
N VAL A 133 8.90 7.30 5.19
CA VAL A 133 9.12 8.64 5.75
C VAL A 133 8.13 9.03 6.83
N ILE A 134 7.16 8.17 7.15
CA ILE A 134 6.21 8.41 8.23
C ILE A 134 6.94 8.33 9.57
N GLU A 135 6.56 9.21 10.49
CA GLU A 135 7.05 9.16 11.87
C GLU A 135 6.13 8.23 12.68
N TYR A 136 6.65 7.09 13.01
CA TYR A 136 5.88 6.07 13.73
C TYR A 136 5.98 6.21 15.28
#